data_ebe4e5f509b287c264e5bdfed0a4d04f
#
_entry.id   ebe4e5f509b287c264e5bdfed0a4d04f
#
_cell.length_a   1.000
_cell.length_b   1.000
_cell.length_c   1.000
_cell.angle_alpha   90.00
_cell.angle_beta   90.00
_cell.angle_gamma   90.00
#
_symmetry.space_group_name_H-M   'P 1'
#
loop_
_entity.id
_entity.type
_entity.pdbx_description
1 polymer ?
#
loop_
_entity_poly.entity_id
_entity_poly.type
_entity_poly.pdbx_seq_one_letter_code
_entity_poly.pdbx_strand_id
1 'polypeptide(L)'
;GGAMCPSYRATRDERHSTRGRGNALRLAMTGQFGEGDAPDWNDPETMETLDLCLGCKACRYECPSHVDMTKLKAEYEAQRWKLLGRVPFRQRLIGNVRRINRIGSSIAPIANALCSLPPVAGLIKRVMGMAPGRSLPRFDRSLQSWMRHHPGIDGPAVLLLPDCFTSYNEPRIGRAAVRLLEAFGYKVVIPDGMGCCGRTQCSSGLLEDARRTIEHSARCLLSAIEA
;
A
#
# COMPACT_ATOMS: atom_id res chain seq x y z
N GLY A 1 -27.84 -2.15 3.49
CA GLY A 1 -27.16 -3.02 2.61
C GLY A 1 -25.66 -2.97 2.78
N GLY A 2 -25.07 -4.06 3.25
CA GLY A 2 -23.64 -4.18 3.46
C GLY A 2 -22.80 -4.11 2.18
N ALA A 3 -21.52 -3.88 2.32
CA ALA A 3 -20.58 -3.81 1.21
C ALA A 3 -20.25 -5.22 0.70
N MET A 4 -20.81 -5.60 -0.44
CA MET A 4 -20.40 -6.82 -1.14
C MET A 4 -18.95 -6.70 -1.62
N CYS A 5 -18.17 -7.80 -1.49
CA CYS A 5 -16.77 -7.82 -1.96
C CYS A 5 -16.64 -7.30 -3.40
N PRO A 6 -15.80 -6.28 -3.67
CA PRO A 6 -15.64 -5.70 -5.01
C PRO A 6 -15.22 -6.72 -6.06
N SER A 7 -14.34 -7.65 -5.70
CA SER A 7 -13.87 -8.69 -6.61
C SER A 7 -15.00 -9.63 -7.02
N TYR A 8 -15.81 -10.07 -6.05
CA TYR A 8 -17.01 -10.88 -6.35
C TYR A 8 -18.00 -10.12 -7.23
N ARG A 9 -18.23 -8.84 -6.96
CA ARG A 9 -19.13 -8.02 -7.80
C ARG A 9 -18.67 -7.95 -9.24
N ALA A 10 -17.36 -7.92 -9.47
CA ALA A 10 -16.79 -7.87 -10.81
C ALA A 10 -16.79 -9.21 -11.52
N THR A 11 -16.46 -10.30 -10.84
CA THR A 11 -16.28 -11.62 -11.45
C THR A 11 -17.52 -12.50 -11.38
N ARG A 12 -18.39 -12.31 -10.38
CA ARG A 12 -19.51 -13.20 -10.01
C ARG A 12 -19.05 -14.63 -9.70
N ASP A 13 -17.78 -14.85 -9.49
CA ASP A 13 -17.19 -16.11 -9.07
C ASP A 13 -17.11 -16.15 -7.55
N GLU A 14 -17.68 -17.20 -6.94
CA GLU A 14 -17.71 -17.37 -5.48
C GLU A 14 -16.32 -17.48 -4.85
N ARG A 15 -15.32 -17.95 -5.59
CA ARG A 15 -13.92 -18.00 -5.14
C ARG A 15 -13.41 -16.63 -4.72
N HIS A 16 -13.89 -15.56 -5.36
CA HIS A 16 -13.48 -14.18 -5.10
C HIS A 16 -14.32 -13.50 -4.02
N SER A 17 -15.28 -14.21 -3.40
CA SER A 17 -16.00 -13.74 -2.23
C SER A 17 -15.15 -13.85 -0.96
N THR A 18 -15.58 -13.22 0.13
CA THR A 18 -14.94 -13.37 1.44
C THR A 18 -14.99 -14.82 1.92
N ARG A 19 -16.13 -15.49 1.70
CA ARG A 19 -16.34 -16.90 2.05
C ARG A 19 -15.44 -17.82 1.22
N GLY A 20 -15.37 -17.62 -0.09
CA GLY A 20 -14.50 -18.40 -0.98
C GLY A 20 -13.03 -18.31 -0.56
N ARG A 21 -12.53 -17.09 -0.29
CA ARG A 21 -11.17 -16.89 0.22
C ARG A 21 -10.93 -17.53 1.58
N GLY A 22 -11.92 -17.44 2.48
CA GLY A 22 -11.83 -18.11 3.79
C GLY A 22 -11.72 -19.62 3.65
N ASN A 23 -12.50 -20.22 2.75
CA ASN A 23 -12.44 -21.66 2.48
C ASN A 23 -11.11 -22.06 1.85
N ALA A 24 -10.60 -21.33 0.84
CA ALA A 24 -9.32 -21.61 0.23
C ALA A 24 -8.19 -21.60 1.27
N LEU A 25 -8.12 -20.55 2.09
CA LEU A 25 -7.15 -20.46 3.18
C LEU A 25 -7.29 -21.61 4.18
N ARG A 26 -8.52 -21.97 4.58
CA ARG A 26 -8.76 -23.08 5.50
C ARG A 26 -8.22 -24.39 4.92
N LEU A 27 -8.52 -24.68 3.65
CA LEU A 27 -8.09 -25.91 2.99
C LEU A 27 -6.57 -25.97 2.86
N ALA A 28 -5.92 -24.88 2.45
CA ALA A 28 -4.47 -24.80 2.38
C ALA A 28 -3.80 -24.94 3.76
N MET A 29 -4.34 -24.29 4.78
CA MET A 29 -3.76 -24.32 6.15
C MET A 29 -3.98 -25.63 6.88
N THR A 30 -4.99 -26.42 6.50
CA THR A 30 -5.27 -27.75 7.08
C THR A 30 -4.65 -28.90 6.27
N GLY A 31 -3.84 -28.60 5.25
CA GLY A 31 -3.18 -29.61 4.43
C GLY A 31 -4.11 -30.37 3.48
N GLN A 32 -5.39 -29.99 3.35
CA GLN A 32 -6.35 -30.70 2.49
C GLN A 32 -6.07 -30.59 0.99
N PHE A 33 -5.17 -29.71 0.57
CA PHE A 33 -4.68 -29.61 -0.81
C PHE A 33 -3.34 -30.32 -1.07
N GLY A 34 -2.66 -30.77 -0.01
CA GLY A 34 -1.36 -31.40 -0.06
C GLY A 34 -1.36 -32.88 0.34
N GLU A 35 -0.21 -33.51 0.27
CA GLU A 35 0.03 -34.85 0.83
C GLU A 35 0.32 -34.73 2.33
N GLY A 36 -0.71 -34.88 3.17
CA GLY A 36 -0.58 -34.87 4.64
C GLY A 36 -1.26 -33.69 5.32
N ASP A 37 -1.13 -33.63 6.66
CA ASP A 37 -1.78 -32.63 7.52
C ASP A 37 -0.99 -31.31 7.65
N ALA A 38 0.06 -31.11 6.89
CA ALA A 38 0.89 -29.91 6.95
C ALA A 38 0.29 -28.79 6.11
N PRO A 39 0.37 -27.52 6.57
CA PRO A 39 -0.08 -26.36 5.80
C PRO A 39 0.66 -26.24 4.47
N ASP A 40 -0.08 -26.07 3.37
CA ASP A 40 0.49 -25.70 2.07
C ASP A 40 0.50 -24.16 1.90
N TRP A 41 1.66 -23.56 2.12
CA TRP A 41 1.86 -22.12 1.97
C TRP A 41 2.14 -21.68 0.52
N ASN A 42 2.15 -22.63 -0.43
CA ASN A 42 2.42 -22.32 -1.84
C ASN A 42 1.35 -22.85 -2.79
N ASP A 43 0.16 -23.18 -2.27
CA ASP A 43 -0.95 -23.66 -3.08
C ASP A 43 -1.36 -22.65 -4.17
N PRO A 44 -1.27 -23.02 -5.47
CA PRO A 44 -1.56 -22.11 -6.57
C PRO A 44 -3.02 -21.63 -6.61
N GLU A 45 -3.97 -22.50 -6.27
CA GLU A 45 -5.41 -22.17 -6.31
C GLU A 45 -5.78 -21.16 -5.22
N THR A 46 -5.21 -21.33 -4.03
CA THR A 46 -5.36 -20.36 -2.94
C THR A 46 -4.76 -19.01 -3.33
N MET A 47 -3.59 -19.00 -3.96
CA MET A 47 -2.97 -17.75 -4.43
C MET A 47 -3.80 -17.06 -5.50
N GLU A 48 -4.32 -17.77 -6.49
CA GLU A 48 -5.20 -17.22 -7.51
C GLU A 48 -6.47 -16.60 -6.86
N THR A 49 -7.07 -17.32 -5.91
CA THR A 49 -8.24 -16.85 -5.16
C THR A 49 -7.96 -15.59 -4.36
N LEU A 50 -6.75 -15.44 -3.80
CA LEU A 50 -6.35 -14.28 -3.02
C LEU A 50 -5.90 -13.10 -3.88
N ASP A 51 -5.43 -13.31 -5.10
CA ASP A 51 -4.82 -12.26 -5.94
C ASP A 51 -5.77 -11.09 -6.24
N LEU A 52 -7.05 -11.37 -6.45
CA LEU A 52 -8.05 -10.34 -6.68
C LEU A 52 -8.53 -9.63 -5.41
N CYS A 53 -7.98 -9.94 -4.24
CA CYS A 53 -8.32 -9.21 -3.02
C CYS A 53 -7.68 -7.81 -3.03
N LEU A 54 -8.51 -6.78 -3.10
CA LEU A 54 -8.08 -5.37 -3.12
C LEU A 54 -7.58 -4.84 -1.77
N GLY A 55 -7.69 -5.61 -0.70
CA GLY A 55 -7.32 -5.14 0.63
C GLY A 55 -8.18 -3.98 1.16
N CYS A 56 -9.42 -3.85 0.69
CA CYS A 56 -10.32 -2.75 1.04
C CYS A 56 -10.91 -2.82 2.46
N LYS A 57 -10.73 -3.96 3.15
CA LYS A 57 -11.19 -4.22 4.54
C LYS A 57 -12.70 -4.16 4.77
N ALA A 58 -13.53 -4.05 3.73
CA ALA A 58 -14.98 -4.07 3.88
C ALA A 58 -15.45 -5.35 4.57
N CYS A 59 -14.85 -6.50 4.29
CA CYS A 59 -15.15 -7.77 4.95
C CYS A 59 -14.99 -7.71 6.48
N ARG A 60 -13.98 -7.01 6.99
CA ARG A 60 -13.81 -6.82 8.44
C ARG A 60 -14.93 -5.96 9.05
N TYR A 61 -15.35 -4.96 8.32
CA TYR A 61 -16.39 -4.04 8.78
C TYR A 61 -17.76 -4.69 8.85
N GLU A 62 -18.08 -5.54 7.87
CA GLU A 62 -19.34 -6.26 7.74
C GLU A 62 -19.41 -7.52 8.62
N CYS A 63 -18.26 -8.07 9.04
CA CYS A 63 -18.21 -9.29 9.82
C CYS A 63 -18.48 -9.01 11.31
N PRO A 64 -19.48 -9.65 11.94
CA PRO A 64 -19.74 -9.51 13.38
C PRO A 64 -18.55 -9.87 14.26
N SER A 65 -17.73 -10.83 13.80
CA SER A 65 -16.50 -11.26 14.48
C SER A 65 -15.26 -10.48 14.07
N HIS A 66 -15.41 -9.42 13.26
CA HIS A 66 -14.34 -8.55 12.76
C HIS A 66 -13.18 -9.29 12.08
N VAL A 67 -13.46 -10.41 11.39
CA VAL A 67 -12.44 -11.18 10.65
C VAL A 67 -11.89 -10.34 9.50
N ASP A 68 -10.58 -10.10 9.54
CA ASP A 68 -9.86 -9.29 8.55
C ASP A 68 -9.16 -10.19 7.52
N MET A 69 -9.81 -10.44 6.39
CA MET A 69 -9.26 -11.23 5.30
C MET A 69 -7.94 -10.67 4.76
N THR A 70 -7.71 -9.35 4.89
CA THR A 70 -6.48 -8.75 4.42
C THR A 70 -5.27 -9.10 5.29
N LYS A 71 -5.49 -9.29 6.59
CA LYS A 71 -4.46 -9.79 7.51
C LYS A 71 -4.13 -11.25 7.21
N LEU A 72 -5.17 -12.08 7.02
CA LEU A 72 -4.98 -13.50 6.69
C LEU A 72 -4.22 -13.66 5.38
N LYS A 73 -4.57 -12.89 4.34
CA LYS A 73 -3.83 -12.86 3.07
C LYS A 73 -2.36 -12.46 3.29
N ALA A 74 -2.12 -11.37 4.02
CA ALA A 74 -0.77 -10.87 4.26
C ALA A 74 0.10 -11.88 5.00
N GLU A 75 -0.47 -12.59 5.98
CA GLU A 75 0.23 -13.64 6.72
C GLU A 75 0.51 -14.85 5.82
N TYR A 76 -0.47 -15.32 5.04
CA TYR A 76 -0.27 -16.41 4.09
C TYR A 76 0.85 -16.11 3.09
N GLU A 77 0.86 -14.91 2.50
CA GLU A 77 1.93 -14.45 1.62
C GLU A 77 3.29 -14.39 2.35
N ALA A 78 3.32 -13.93 3.59
CA ALA A 78 4.56 -13.87 4.38
C ALA A 78 5.13 -15.26 4.65
N GLN A 79 4.29 -16.24 4.99
CA GLN A 79 4.72 -17.63 5.18
C GLN A 79 5.20 -18.23 3.85
N ARG A 80 4.52 -17.92 2.75
CA ARG A 80 4.96 -18.32 1.41
C ARG A 80 6.36 -17.81 1.08
N TRP A 81 6.65 -16.53 1.37
CA TRP A 81 7.98 -15.97 1.11
C TRP A 81 9.06 -16.61 1.97
N LYS A 82 8.75 -16.98 3.21
CA LYS A 82 9.65 -17.74 4.06
C LYS A 82 9.93 -19.13 3.49
N LEU A 83 8.90 -19.84 3.06
CA LEU A 83 9.03 -21.15 2.42
C LEU A 83 9.90 -21.10 1.15
N LEU A 84 9.66 -20.11 0.29
CA LEU A 84 10.38 -19.95 -0.99
C LEU A 84 11.79 -19.37 -0.82
N GLY A 85 12.16 -18.89 0.37
CA GLY A 85 13.43 -18.22 0.64
C GLY A 85 13.64 -16.92 -0.14
N ARG A 86 12.62 -16.46 -0.86
CA ARG A 86 12.69 -15.24 -1.69
C ARG A 86 11.34 -14.54 -1.82
N VAL A 87 11.40 -13.22 -1.91
CA VAL A 87 10.25 -12.39 -2.28
C VAL A 87 10.33 -12.07 -3.77
N PRO A 88 9.27 -12.27 -4.56
CA PRO A 88 9.26 -11.90 -5.97
C PRO A 88 9.54 -10.40 -6.17
N PHE A 89 10.21 -10.08 -7.28
CA PHE A 89 10.63 -8.70 -7.58
C PHE A 89 9.47 -7.70 -7.59
N ARG A 90 8.33 -8.10 -8.14
CA ARG A 90 7.10 -7.28 -8.18
C ARG A 90 6.65 -6.87 -6.78
N GLN A 91 6.54 -7.82 -5.85
CA GLN A 91 6.11 -7.57 -4.48
C GLN A 91 7.12 -6.69 -3.72
N ARG A 92 8.40 -6.91 -3.96
CA ARG A 92 9.46 -6.08 -3.39
C ARG A 92 9.42 -4.64 -3.92
N LEU A 93 9.12 -4.44 -5.21
CA LEU A 93 8.90 -3.11 -5.80
C LEU A 93 7.68 -2.41 -5.20
N ILE A 94 6.53 -3.09 -5.14
CA ILE A 94 5.29 -2.54 -4.58
C ILE A 94 5.48 -2.19 -3.10
N GLY A 95 6.10 -3.06 -2.32
CA GLY A 95 6.40 -2.81 -0.91
C GLY A 95 7.29 -1.58 -0.69
N ASN A 96 8.17 -1.26 -1.65
CA ASN A 96 9.08 -0.12 -1.58
C ASN A 96 8.62 1.11 -2.37
N VAL A 97 7.32 1.23 -2.68
CA VAL A 97 6.77 2.31 -3.51
C VAL A 97 7.14 3.72 -3.01
N ARG A 98 7.20 3.95 -1.69
CA ARG A 98 7.64 5.24 -1.15
C ARG A 98 9.08 5.59 -1.54
N ARG A 99 10.01 4.63 -1.48
CA ARG A 99 11.40 4.84 -1.88
C ARG A 99 11.50 5.16 -3.36
N ILE A 100 10.76 4.42 -4.20
CA ILE A 100 10.70 4.64 -5.65
C ILE A 100 10.14 6.03 -5.94
N ASN A 101 9.03 6.40 -5.33
CA ASN A 101 8.41 7.71 -5.52
C ASN A 101 9.31 8.86 -5.06
N ARG A 102 10.04 8.69 -3.94
CA ARG A 102 11.01 9.69 -3.48
C ARG A 102 12.13 9.91 -4.49
N ILE A 103 12.71 8.83 -5.02
CA ILE A 103 13.77 8.92 -6.04
C ILE A 103 13.21 9.54 -7.32
N GLY A 104 12.06 9.05 -7.81
CA GLY A 104 11.39 9.58 -9.00
C GLY A 104 11.04 11.07 -8.88
N SER A 105 10.59 11.51 -7.70
CA SER A 105 10.30 12.91 -7.40
C SER A 105 11.55 13.80 -7.41
N SER A 106 12.71 13.27 -6.96
CA SER A 106 13.98 14.03 -6.98
C SER A 106 14.47 14.33 -8.39
N ILE A 107 14.13 13.47 -9.35
CA ILE A 107 14.50 13.61 -10.77
C ILE A 107 13.24 13.67 -11.65
N ALA A 108 12.17 14.27 -11.16
CA ALA A 108 10.84 14.23 -11.77
C ALA A 108 10.79 14.55 -13.28
N PRO A 109 11.47 15.58 -13.81
CA PRO A 109 11.44 15.86 -15.25
C PRO A 109 11.98 14.69 -16.10
N ILE A 110 13.13 14.12 -15.68
CA ILE A 110 13.77 13.01 -16.37
C ILE A 110 12.95 11.72 -16.21
N ALA A 111 12.52 11.41 -14.99
CA ALA A 111 11.71 10.23 -14.72
C ALA A 111 10.40 10.24 -15.51
N ASN A 112 9.71 11.38 -15.56
CA ASN A 112 8.49 11.54 -16.34
C ASN A 112 8.71 11.43 -17.85
N ALA A 113 9.79 12.02 -18.37
CA ALA A 113 10.16 11.90 -19.78
C ALA A 113 10.41 10.43 -20.16
N LEU A 114 11.19 9.70 -19.36
CA LEU A 114 11.45 8.27 -19.59
C LEU A 114 10.16 7.43 -19.50
N CYS A 115 9.33 7.66 -18.47
CA CYS A 115 8.07 6.93 -18.29
C CYS A 115 7.01 7.27 -19.37
N SER A 116 7.17 8.38 -20.11
CA SER A 116 6.30 8.72 -21.23
C SER A 116 6.69 8.03 -22.55
N LEU A 117 7.91 7.49 -22.66
CA LEU A 117 8.37 6.76 -23.83
C LEU A 117 7.63 5.41 -23.94
N PRO A 118 6.92 5.11 -25.04
CA PRO A 118 6.10 3.90 -25.17
C PRO A 118 6.85 2.60 -24.87
N PRO A 119 8.09 2.37 -25.35
CA PRO A 119 8.80 1.12 -25.04
C PRO A 119 9.16 0.99 -23.56
N VAL A 120 9.56 2.10 -22.90
CA VAL A 120 9.90 2.10 -21.46
C VAL A 120 8.65 1.89 -20.62
N ALA A 121 7.58 2.62 -20.91
CA ALA A 121 6.29 2.44 -20.23
C ALA A 121 5.75 1.01 -20.41
N GLY A 122 5.86 0.44 -21.60
CA GLY A 122 5.45 -0.93 -21.90
C GLY A 122 6.24 -1.95 -21.08
N LEU A 123 7.55 -1.79 -21.00
CA LEU A 123 8.42 -2.66 -20.19
C LEU A 123 8.08 -2.57 -18.70
N ILE A 124 7.94 -1.35 -18.16
CA ILE A 124 7.57 -1.14 -16.75
C ILE A 124 6.21 -1.81 -16.45
N LYS A 125 5.22 -1.59 -17.29
CA LYS A 125 3.88 -2.20 -17.13
C LYS A 125 3.95 -3.71 -17.15
N ARG A 126 4.72 -4.30 -18.06
CA ARG A 126 4.91 -5.76 -18.15
C ARG A 126 5.55 -6.31 -16.89
N VAL A 127 6.63 -5.70 -16.42
CA VAL A 127 7.35 -6.13 -15.19
C VAL A 127 6.46 -5.99 -13.95
N MET A 128 5.65 -4.93 -13.89
CA MET A 128 4.74 -4.67 -12.77
C MET A 128 3.42 -5.46 -12.89
N GLY A 129 3.17 -6.16 -13.98
CA GLY A 129 1.89 -6.83 -14.23
C GLY A 129 0.72 -5.85 -14.32
N MET A 130 0.95 -4.64 -14.87
CA MET A 130 -0.08 -3.63 -15.06
C MET A 130 -0.77 -3.78 -16.41
N ALA A 131 -2.08 -3.50 -16.44
CA ALA A 131 -2.82 -3.48 -17.70
C ALA A 131 -2.21 -2.46 -18.69
N PRO A 132 -2.08 -2.80 -19.99
CA PRO A 132 -1.44 -1.92 -20.99
C PRO A 132 -2.09 -0.53 -21.10
N GLY A 133 -3.41 -0.46 -20.98
CA GLY A 133 -4.17 0.79 -21.05
C GLY A 133 -4.05 1.70 -19.82
N ARG A 134 -3.43 1.24 -18.72
CA ARG A 134 -3.28 2.05 -17.51
C ARG A 134 -2.10 3.00 -17.63
N SER A 135 -2.30 4.28 -17.27
CA SER A 135 -1.21 5.26 -17.20
C SER A 135 -0.30 4.98 -15.99
N LEU A 136 1.00 5.23 -16.16
CA LEU A 136 1.94 5.25 -15.04
C LEU A 136 1.74 6.52 -14.19
N PRO A 137 1.90 6.45 -12.85
CA PRO A 137 1.88 7.64 -12.01
C PRO A 137 3.00 8.61 -12.43
N ARG A 138 2.68 9.90 -12.45
CA ARG A 138 3.70 10.95 -12.67
C ARG A 138 4.35 11.32 -11.35
N PHE A 139 5.58 11.78 -11.43
CA PHE A 139 6.31 12.32 -10.30
C PHE A 139 6.24 13.85 -10.32
N ASP A 140 6.15 14.46 -9.15
CA ASP A 140 6.17 15.92 -9.00
C ASP A 140 7.13 16.30 -7.86
N ARG A 141 7.45 17.59 -7.74
CA ARG A 141 8.25 18.10 -6.63
C ARG A 141 7.55 17.79 -5.31
N SER A 142 8.26 17.14 -4.38
CA SER A 142 7.65 16.62 -3.16
C SER A 142 6.96 17.70 -2.31
N LEU A 143 5.90 17.31 -1.62
CA LEU A 143 5.19 18.18 -0.67
C LEU A 143 6.13 18.69 0.41
N GLN A 144 7.02 17.85 0.92
CA GLN A 144 8.02 18.23 1.93
C GLN A 144 8.97 19.33 1.42
N SER A 145 9.38 19.23 0.14
CA SER A 145 10.21 20.26 -0.48
C SER A 145 9.47 21.59 -0.62
N TRP A 146 8.17 21.56 -0.88
CA TRP A 146 7.34 22.74 -0.94
C TRP A 146 7.15 23.34 0.46
N MET A 147 6.84 22.53 1.47
CA MET A 147 6.67 22.98 2.88
C MET A 147 7.88 23.72 3.43
N ARG A 148 9.10 23.32 3.08
CA ARG A 148 10.32 24.03 3.53
C ARG A 148 10.42 25.48 3.07
N HIS A 149 9.68 25.87 2.04
CA HIS A 149 9.66 27.24 1.50
C HIS A 149 8.30 27.91 1.71
N HIS A 150 7.37 27.21 2.34
CA HIS A 150 6.06 27.75 2.65
C HIS A 150 6.13 28.55 3.96
N PRO A 151 5.68 29.83 3.98
CA PRO A 151 5.84 30.67 5.15
C PRO A 151 5.04 30.18 6.38
N GLY A 152 3.96 29.43 6.13
CA GLY A 152 3.05 29.00 7.18
C GLY A 152 2.31 30.16 7.84
N ILE A 153 1.59 29.85 8.91
CA ILE A 153 0.93 30.83 9.79
C ILE A 153 1.20 30.47 11.25
N ASP A 154 1.03 31.43 12.13
CA ASP A 154 1.02 31.18 13.57
C ASP A 154 -0.37 30.72 14.00
N GLY A 155 -0.42 29.78 14.96
CA GLY A 155 -1.67 29.22 15.47
C GLY A 155 -1.48 27.87 16.14
N PRO A 156 -2.56 27.26 16.62
CA PRO A 156 -2.52 25.91 17.16
C PRO A 156 -1.94 24.92 16.13
N ALA A 157 -0.98 24.09 16.56
CA ALA A 157 -0.32 23.17 15.66
C ALA A 157 -1.21 21.98 15.32
N VAL A 158 -1.20 21.56 14.05
CA VAL A 158 -1.83 20.33 13.56
C VAL A 158 -0.82 19.53 12.75
N LEU A 159 -0.70 18.24 13.04
CA LEU A 159 0.18 17.34 12.31
C LEU A 159 -0.51 16.82 11.03
N LEU A 160 0.08 17.08 9.89
CA LEU A 160 -0.34 16.53 8.60
C LEU A 160 0.50 15.31 8.25
N LEU A 161 -0.16 14.18 8.03
CA LEU A 161 0.45 12.90 7.64
C LEU A 161 0.21 12.61 6.15
N PRO A 162 1.07 13.11 5.25
CA PRO A 162 0.88 12.88 3.83
C PRO A 162 1.29 11.45 3.45
N ASP A 163 0.41 10.76 2.73
CA ASP A 163 0.74 9.47 2.14
C ASP A 163 1.79 9.58 1.01
N CYS A 164 2.21 8.43 0.46
CA CYS A 164 3.24 8.39 -0.57
C CYS A 164 2.83 9.11 -1.85
N PHE A 165 1.57 9.02 -2.25
CA PHE A 165 1.07 9.66 -3.47
C PHE A 165 0.91 11.16 -3.29
N THR A 166 0.31 11.58 -2.19
CA THR A 166 0.22 13.00 -1.80
C THR A 166 1.60 13.63 -1.62
N SER A 167 2.59 12.85 -1.16
CA SER A 167 3.95 13.36 -0.99
C SER A 167 4.68 13.58 -2.32
N TYR A 168 4.52 12.70 -3.32
CA TYR A 168 5.44 12.63 -4.46
C TYR A 168 4.78 12.64 -5.85
N ASN A 169 3.51 12.24 -5.96
CA ASN A 169 2.81 12.13 -7.23
C ASN A 169 1.73 13.19 -7.41
N GLU A 170 1.01 13.52 -6.33
CA GLU A 170 -0.07 14.51 -6.31
C GLU A 170 0.09 15.53 -5.17
N PRO A 171 1.24 16.21 -5.04
CA PRO A 171 1.48 17.17 -3.94
C PRO A 171 0.52 18.36 -3.96
N ARG A 172 -0.16 18.61 -5.06
CA ARG A 172 -1.24 19.59 -5.16
C ARG A 172 -2.36 19.35 -4.14
N ILE A 173 -2.68 18.07 -3.85
CA ILE A 173 -3.70 17.70 -2.84
C ILE A 173 -3.20 18.07 -1.45
N GLY A 174 -1.95 17.75 -1.12
CA GLY A 174 -1.33 18.13 0.14
C GLY A 174 -1.24 19.64 0.34
N ARG A 175 -0.86 20.37 -0.72
CA ARG A 175 -0.84 21.84 -0.70
C ARG A 175 -2.22 22.45 -0.45
N ALA A 176 -3.25 21.88 -1.07
CA ALA A 176 -4.64 22.31 -0.84
C ALA A 176 -5.08 22.04 0.60
N ALA A 177 -4.72 20.89 1.16
CA ALA A 177 -5.01 20.56 2.56
C ALA A 177 -4.30 21.51 3.53
N VAL A 178 -3.03 21.83 3.30
CA VAL A 178 -2.28 22.81 4.10
C VAL A 178 -2.99 24.17 4.08
N ARG A 179 -3.27 24.71 2.89
CA ARG A 179 -3.94 26.00 2.75
C ARG A 179 -5.32 26.03 3.42
N LEU A 180 -6.06 24.93 3.35
CA LEU A 180 -7.36 24.82 4.00
C LEU A 180 -7.23 24.86 5.53
N LEU A 181 -6.30 24.10 6.09
CA LEU A 181 -6.05 24.09 7.53
C LEU A 181 -5.57 25.47 8.03
N GLU A 182 -4.70 26.11 7.28
CA GLU A 182 -4.24 27.49 7.58
C GLU A 182 -5.37 28.52 7.51
N ALA A 183 -6.30 28.37 6.55
CA ALA A 183 -7.49 29.21 6.48
C ALA A 183 -8.41 29.04 7.70
N PHE A 184 -8.35 27.90 8.39
CA PHE A 184 -8.99 27.68 9.70
C PHE A 184 -8.14 28.13 10.90
N GLY A 185 -6.98 28.74 10.66
CA GLY A 185 -6.13 29.26 11.72
C GLY A 185 -5.17 28.24 12.34
N TYR A 186 -4.96 27.09 11.72
CA TYR A 186 -4.03 26.08 12.22
C TYR A 186 -2.64 26.20 11.57
N LYS A 187 -1.59 26.15 12.40
CA LYS A 187 -0.22 25.96 11.94
C LYS A 187 -0.02 24.50 11.52
N VAL A 188 0.25 24.25 10.24
CA VAL A 188 0.44 22.87 9.73
C VAL A 188 1.89 22.45 9.85
N VAL A 189 2.11 21.29 10.48
CA VAL A 189 3.43 20.67 10.65
C VAL A 189 3.44 19.29 10.00
N ILE A 190 4.45 19.03 9.16
CA ILE A 190 4.73 17.68 8.66
C ILE A 190 5.92 17.14 9.46
N PRO A 191 5.76 16.03 10.21
CA PRO A 191 6.85 15.48 11.01
C PRO A 191 8.08 15.14 10.18
N ASP A 192 9.25 15.56 10.64
CA ASP A 192 10.52 15.24 9.98
C ASP A 192 10.86 13.75 10.09
N GLY A 193 11.59 13.24 9.10
CA GLY A 193 12.05 11.86 9.09
C GLY A 193 10.96 10.80 8.90
N MET A 194 9.69 11.21 8.83
CA MET A 194 8.57 10.30 8.75
C MET A 194 8.67 9.36 7.54
N GLY A 195 8.54 8.06 7.82
CA GLY A 195 8.62 6.98 6.86
C GLY A 195 7.31 6.72 6.10
N CYS A 196 7.16 5.50 5.65
CA CYS A 196 5.93 4.96 5.04
C CYS A 196 4.94 4.54 6.13
N CYS A 197 3.65 4.52 5.81
CA CYS A 197 2.63 3.91 6.69
C CYS A 197 2.69 2.37 6.74
N GLY A 198 3.57 1.72 5.95
CA GLY A 198 3.71 0.27 5.90
C GLY A 198 2.63 -0.48 5.12
N ARG A 199 1.57 0.19 4.65
CA ARG A 199 0.42 -0.46 4.01
C ARG A 199 0.80 -1.34 2.83
N THR A 200 1.66 -0.85 1.94
CA THR A 200 2.09 -1.60 0.74
C THR A 200 2.97 -2.80 1.10
N GLN A 201 3.78 -2.68 2.12
CA GLN A 201 4.57 -3.79 2.66
C GLN A 201 3.67 -4.86 3.26
N CYS A 202 2.70 -4.47 4.11
CA CYS A 202 1.69 -5.41 4.64
C CYS A 202 0.95 -6.14 3.52
N SER A 203 0.45 -5.41 2.51
CA SER A 203 -0.32 -6.01 1.42
C SER A 203 0.51 -6.85 0.44
N SER A 204 1.82 -6.85 0.57
CA SER A 204 2.77 -7.66 -0.21
C SER A 204 3.41 -8.78 0.62
N GLY A 205 2.91 -9.06 1.82
CA GLY A 205 3.46 -10.07 2.72
C GLY A 205 4.85 -9.76 3.28
N LEU A 206 5.31 -8.50 3.20
CA LEU A 206 6.59 -8.03 3.75
C LEU A 206 6.39 -7.56 5.19
N LEU A 207 5.91 -8.45 6.07
CA LEU A 207 5.43 -8.07 7.40
C LEU A 207 6.53 -7.53 8.31
N GLU A 208 7.74 -8.10 8.24
CA GLU A 208 8.86 -7.63 9.05
C GLU A 208 9.34 -6.24 8.63
N ASP A 209 9.40 -5.97 7.32
CA ASP A 209 9.71 -4.64 6.80
C ASP A 209 8.61 -3.63 7.15
N ALA A 210 7.34 -4.07 7.10
CA ALA A 210 6.20 -3.26 7.51
C ALA A 210 6.29 -2.88 8.99
N ARG A 211 6.60 -3.84 9.87
CA ARG A 211 6.78 -3.61 11.32
C ARG A 211 7.84 -2.55 11.58
N ARG A 212 9.04 -2.70 11.01
CA ARG A 212 10.14 -1.74 11.16
C ARG A 212 9.77 -0.34 10.68
N THR A 213 9.08 -0.29 9.53
CA THR A 213 8.64 0.98 8.91
C THR A 213 7.60 1.68 9.78
N ILE A 214 6.63 0.94 10.31
CA ILE A 214 5.56 1.46 11.16
C ILE A 214 6.14 1.95 12.50
N GLU A 215 7.01 1.16 13.13
CA GLU A 215 7.68 1.52 14.38
C GLU A 215 8.51 2.80 14.23
N HIS A 216 9.24 2.94 13.11
CA HIS A 216 9.99 4.15 12.82
C HIS A 216 9.06 5.36 12.66
N SER A 217 7.99 5.23 11.87
CA SER A 217 7.03 6.32 11.65
C SER A 217 6.28 6.70 12.93
N ALA A 218 5.96 5.72 13.78
CA ALA A 218 5.33 5.97 15.07
C ALA A 218 6.24 6.78 16.01
N ARG A 219 7.53 6.46 16.05
CA ARG A 219 8.50 7.23 16.84
C ARG A 219 8.61 8.69 16.37
N CYS A 220 8.68 8.91 15.04
CA CYS A 220 8.70 10.26 14.48
C CYS A 220 7.44 11.06 14.84
N LEU A 221 6.28 10.40 14.85
CA LEU A 221 5.01 11.02 15.23
C LEU A 221 4.97 11.38 16.70
N LEU A 222 5.34 10.46 17.60
CA LEU A 222 5.37 10.71 19.04
C LEU A 222 6.28 11.89 19.35
N SER A 223 7.49 11.91 18.80
CA SER A 223 8.41 13.03 18.98
C SER A 223 7.84 14.36 18.50
N ALA A 224 7.05 14.36 17.41
CA ALA A 224 6.43 15.59 16.90
C ALA A 224 5.18 16.03 17.68
N ILE A 225 4.55 15.14 18.46
CA ILE A 225 3.43 15.45 19.33
C ILE A 225 3.92 16.03 20.66
N GLU A 226 5.09 15.59 21.13
CA GLU A 226 5.71 16.00 22.39
C GLU A 226 6.49 17.32 22.27
N ALA A 227 6.79 17.77 21.05
CA ALA A 227 7.52 19.00 20.75
C ALA A 227 6.60 20.22 20.65
#